data_0143f55a507fd9738330b5c4d0dd36e4
#
_entry.id   0143f55a507fd9738330b5c4d0dd36e4
#
_cell.length_a   1.000
_cell.length_b   1.000
_cell.length_c   1.000
_cell.angle_alpha   90.00
_cell.angle_beta   90.00
_cell.angle_gamma   90.00
#
_symmetry.space_group_name_H-M   'P 1'
#
loop_
_entity.id
_entity.type
_entity.pdbx_description
1 polymer ?
#
loop_
_entity_poly.entity_id
_entity_poly.type
_entity_poly.pdbx_seq_one_letter_code
_entity_poly.pdbx_strand_id
1 'polypeptide(L)'
;MAFELPKLPYAYDALEPTFDAQTMEIHHSKHHQAYVTNLNAATAGTEMENQTIEEILHNIAKAPVAVRTNGGGHFNHSLFWTILAPNGGGQPTGEIGEAITKNFGSYDKFKEDFTKAATTRFGSGWAWLCKQADGSLQICSTPNQDNPLMPDSGCKGMPVLGLDVWEHSYYLKYQNRRPDYIAAFFNLINWDEVNKRFAAAYTS
;
A
#
# COMPACT_ATOMS: atom_id res chain seq x y z
N MET A 1 17.73 -11.40 -9.99
CA MET A 1 18.28 -11.05 -8.64
C MET A 1 17.18 -11.33 -7.62
N ALA A 2 17.46 -12.00 -6.50
CA ALA A 2 16.41 -12.34 -5.52
C ALA A 2 15.85 -11.09 -4.83
N PHE A 3 14.55 -11.09 -4.56
CA PHE A 3 13.90 -10.06 -3.74
C PHE A 3 14.27 -10.24 -2.27
N GLU A 4 14.33 -9.15 -1.54
CA GLU A 4 14.68 -9.13 -0.12
C GLU A 4 13.60 -8.40 0.69
N LEU A 5 13.43 -8.82 1.95
CA LEU A 5 12.56 -8.12 2.89
C LEU A 5 13.20 -6.76 3.23
N PRO A 6 12.57 -5.63 2.91
CA PRO A 6 13.11 -4.32 3.27
C PRO A 6 13.09 -4.16 4.79
N LYS A 7 14.10 -3.49 5.34
CA LYS A 7 14.09 -3.10 6.75
C LYS A 7 13.00 -2.06 7.00
N LEU A 8 12.32 -2.16 8.14
CA LEU A 8 11.46 -1.07 8.60
C LEU A 8 12.30 0.17 8.88
N PRO A 9 11.83 1.37 8.49
CA PRO A 9 12.54 2.62 8.80
C PRO A 9 12.36 3.09 10.26
N TYR A 10 11.68 2.29 11.11
CA TYR A 10 11.40 2.56 12.52
C TYR A 10 11.29 1.22 13.30
N ALA A 11 11.32 1.28 14.62
CA ALA A 11 11.14 0.11 15.48
C ALA A 11 9.70 -0.40 15.43
N TYR A 12 9.48 -1.68 15.78
CA TYR A 12 8.14 -2.29 15.77
C TYR A 12 7.13 -1.58 16.67
N ASP A 13 7.57 -0.97 17.78
CA ASP A 13 6.73 -0.23 18.72
C ASP A 13 6.59 1.27 18.41
N ALA A 14 7.26 1.74 17.36
CA ALA A 14 7.32 3.17 17.06
C ALA A 14 5.98 3.78 16.62
N LEU A 15 5.05 2.96 16.12
CA LEU A 15 3.72 3.40 15.68
C LEU A 15 2.66 3.29 16.78
N GLU A 16 3.04 2.85 17.98
CA GLU A 16 2.10 2.82 19.12
C GLU A 16 1.72 4.25 19.55
N PRO A 17 0.53 4.43 20.09
CA PRO A 17 -0.50 3.43 20.39
C PRO A 17 -1.40 3.08 19.19
N THR A 18 -1.16 3.65 18.02
CA THR A 18 -2.04 3.53 16.85
C THR A 18 -1.97 2.11 16.24
N PHE A 19 -0.79 1.62 15.95
CA PHE A 19 -0.52 0.24 15.55
C PHE A 19 0.36 -0.42 16.62
N ASP A 20 -0.06 -1.59 17.12
CA ASP A 20 0.65 -2.28 18.18
C ASP A 20 1.91 -3.00 17.67
N ALA A 21 2.91 -3.10 18.54
CA ALA A 21 4.21 -3.71 18.22
C ALA A 21 4.09 -5.15 17.75
N GLN A 22 3.20 -5.95 18.35
CA GLN A 22 3.00 -7.35 17.97
C GLN A 22 2.46 -7.47 16.55
N THR A 23 1.47 -6.66 16.17
CA THR A 23 0.96 -6.60 14.79
C THR A 23 2.08 -6.22 13.83
N MET A 24 2.86 -5.19 14.13
CA MET A 24 3.96 -4.73 13.27
C MET A 24 5.02 -5.81 13.07
N GLU A 25 5.42 -6.50 14.13
CA GLU A 25 6.41 -7.57 14.05
C GLU A 25 5.92 -8.75 13.20
N ILE A 26 4.70 -9.22 13.43
CA ILE A 26 4.11 -10.32 12.67
C ILE A 26 3.89 -9.90 11.21
N HIS A 27 3.34 -8.72 10.99
CA HIS A 27 3.01 -8.21 9.67
C HIS A 27 4.28 -8.07 8.78
N HIS A 28 5.36 -7.56 9.34
CA HIS A 28 6.63 -7.42 8.64
C HIS A 28 7.41 -8.75 8.58
N SER A 29 7.74 -9.36 9.71
CA SER A 29 8.66 -10.49 9.79
C SER A 29 8.07 -11.83 9.38
N LYS A 30 6.73 -11.96 9.35
CA LYS A 30 6.04 -13.18 8.96
C LYS A 30 5.29 -13.03 7.64
N HIS A 31 4.31 -12.12 7.56
CA HIS A 31 3.52 -11.96 6.34
C HIS A 31 4.36 -11.44 5.16
N HIS A 32 5.04 -10.31 5.31
CA HIS A 32 5.86 -9.77 4.24
C HIS A 32 7.01 -10.71 3.88
N GLN A 33 7.69 -11.30 4.87
CA GLN A 33 8.75 -12.28 4.61
C GLN A 33 8.24 -13.48 3.81
N ALA A 34 7.05 -13.98 4.10
CA ALA A 34 6.45 -15.08 3.34
C ALA A 34 6.21 -14.69 1.87
N TYR A 35 5.72 -13.49 1.60
CA TYR A 35 5.57 -13.02 0.22
C TYR A 35 6.91 -12.97 -0.51
N VAL A 36 7.97 -12.48 0.13
CA VAL A 36 9.31 -12.45 -0.47
C VAL A 36 9.83 -13.85 -0.76
N THR A 37 9.73 -14.75 0.21
CA THR A 37 10.20 -16.14 0.06
C THR A 37 9.46 -16.86 -1.07
N ASN A 38 8.14 -16.73 -1.10
CA ASN A 38 7.30 -17.40 -2.11
C ASN A 38 7.46 -16.77 -3.50
N LEU A 39 7.66 -15.44 -3.58
CA LEU A 39 7.92 -14.76 -4.84
C LEU A 39 9.24 -15.25 -5.45
N ASN A 40 10.30 -15.32 -4.65
CA ASN A 40 11.60 -15.83 -5.10
C ASN A 40 11.49 -17.27 -5.60
N ALA A 41 10.77 -18.13 -4.89
CA ALA A 41 10.53 -19.49 -5.32
C ALA A 41 9.74 -19.58 -6.63
N ALA A 42 8.75 -18.71 -6.82
CA ALA A 42 7.89 -18.71 -8.01
C ALA A 42 8.57 -18.12 -9.25
N THR A 43 9.58 -17.25 -9.08
CA THR A 43 10.30 -16.60 -10.18
C THR A 43 11.64 -17.29 -10.54
N ALA A 44 12.16 -18.12 -9.66
CA ALA A 44 13.44 -18.82 -9.86
C ALA A 44 13.46 -19.62 -11.17
N GLY A 45 14.49 -19.43 -11.99
CA GLY A 45 14.66 -20.12 -13.27
C GLY A 45 13.70 -19.66 -14.38
N THR A 46 12.95 -18.60 -14.17
CA THR A 46 12.08 -17.97 -15.18
C THR A 46 12.64 -16.63 -15.66
N GLU A 47 12.07 -16.08 -16.71
CA GLU A 47 12.44 -14.74 -17.21
C GLU A 47 12.21 -13.65 -16.14
N MET A 48 11.28 -13.86 -15.21
CA MET A 48 10.94 -12.92 -14.15
C MET A 48 12.03 -12.82 -13.06
N GLU A 49 12.95 -13.78 -12.96
CA GLU A 49 14.01 -13.79 -11.94
C GLU A 49 14.91 -12.53 -11.98
N ASN A 50 15.03 -11.92 -13.16
CA ASN A 50 15.88 -10.74 -13.37
C ASN A 50 15.09 -9.45 -13.62
N GLN A 51 13.76 -9.49 -13.47
CA GLN A 51 12.89 -8.33 -13.61
C GLN A 51 12.72 -7.60 -12.27
N THR A 52 12.42 -6.30 -12.34
CA THR A 52 11.98 -5.55 -11.18
C THR A 52 10.55 -5.96 -10.79
N ILE A 53 10.17 -5.67 -9.56
CA ILE A 53 8.81 -5.98 -9.12
C ILE A 53 7.76 -5.22 -9.95
N GLU A 54 8.04 -3.98 -10.34
CA GLU A 54 7.17 -3.17 -11.16
C GLU A 54 6.99 -3.78 -12.57
N GLU A 55 8.09 -4.24 -13.19
CA GLU A 55 8.02 -4.93 -14.49
C GLU A 55 7.17 -6.21 -14.42
N ILE A 56 7.32 -6.99 -13.35
CA ILE A 56 6.50 -8.19 -13.12
C ILE A 56 5.02 -7.80 -12.98
N LEU A 57 4.70 -6.79 -12.18
CA LEU A 57 3.32 -6.38 -11.91
C LEU A 57 2.63 -5.80 -13.15
N HIS A 58 3.32 -5.02 -13.96
CA HIS A 58 2.79 -4.51 -15.23
C HIS A 58 2.46 -5.62 -16.24
N ASN A 59 3.16 -6.74 -16.16
CA ASN A 59 2.98 -7.91 -17.05
C ASN A 59 2.24 -9.07 -16.37
N ILE A 60 1.61 -8.84 -15.23
CA ILE A 60 1.08 -9.87 -14.34
C ILE A 60 0.01 -10.77 -14.95
N ALA A 61 -0.75 -10.28 -15.94
CA ALA A 61 -1.82 -11.04 -16.58
C ALA A 61 -1.34 -12.37 -17.22
N LYS A 62 -0.05 -12.48 -17.52
CA LYS A 62 0.58 -13.67 -18.11
C LYS A 62 1.32 -14.53 -17.10
N ALA A 63 1.46 -14.06 -15.86
CA ALA A 63 2.22 -14.73 -14.82
C ALA A 63 1.35 -15.75 -14.05
N PRO A 64 1.98 -16.77 -13.43
CA PRO A 64 1.26 -17.67 -12.52
C PRO A 64 0.62 -16.92 -11.35
N VAL A 65 -0.49 -17.45 -10.83
CA VAL A 65 -1.19 -16.88 -9.65
C VAL A 65 -0.26 -16.69 -8.45
N ALA A 66 0.68 -17.61 -8.25
CA ALA A 66 1.68 -17.48 -7.17
C ALA A 66 2.54 -16.22 -7.30
N VAL A 67 2.91 -15.83 -8.52
CA VAL A 67 3.66 -14.59 -8.77
C VAL A 67 2.76 -13.37 -8.53
N ARG A 68 1.50 -13.41 -8.98
CA ARG A 68 0.54 -12.33 -8.75
C ARG A 68 0.34 -12.07 -7.25
N THR A 69 0.03 -13.12 -6.49
CA THR A 69 -0.23 -12.99 -5.05
C THR A 69 0.99 -12.53 -4.29
N ASN A 70 2.13 -13.17 -4.50
CA ASN A 70 3.34 -12.89 -3.72
C ASN A 70 4.07 -11.64 -4.22
N GLY A 71 4.07 -11.37 -5.52
CA GLY A 71 4.59 -10.13 -6.09
C GLY A 71 3.79 -8.91 -5.65
N GLY A 72 2.46 -9.00 -5.74
CA GLY A 72 1.57 -7.97 -5.20
C GLY A 72 1.80 -7.75 -3.71
N GLY A 73 1.86 -8.82 -2.92
CA GLY A 73 2.13 -8.76 -1.48
C GLY A 73 3.46 -8.08 -1.16
N HIS A 74 4.52 -8.44 -1.85
CA HIS A 74 5.83 -7.82 -1.65
C HIS A 74 5.81 -6.31 -1.97
N PHE A 75 5.27 -5.92 -3.11
CA PHE A 75 5.17 -4.50 -3.49
C PHE A 75 4.30 -3.71 -2.51
N ASN A 76 3.11 -4.20 -2.22
CA ASN A 76 2.14 -3.49 -1.37
C ASN A 76 2.72 -3.20 0.02
N HIS A 77 3.35 -4.19 0.64
CA HIS A 77 3.94 -4.05 1.96
C HIS A 77 5.19 -3.18 1.96
N SER A 78 6.04 -3.27 0.92
CA SER A 78 7.20 -2.39 0.76
C SER A 78 6.80 -0.92 0.71
N LEU A 79 5.72 -0.61 -0.02
CA LEU A 79 5.13 0.73 -0.03
C LEU A 79 4.56 1.10 1.34
N PHE A 80 3.78 0.20 1.96
CA PHE A 80 3.07 0.45 3.21
C PHE A 80 4.01 0.89 4.33
N TRP A 81 5.16 0.24 4.50
CA TRP A 81 6.11 0.62 5.54
C TRP A 81 6.64 2.04 5.39
N THR A 82 6.84 2.51 4.18
CA THR A 82 7.41 3.83 3.91
C THR A 82 6.43 4.99 4.05
N ILE A 83 5.13 4.73 3.82
CA ILE A 83 4.09 5.77 3.92
C ILE A 83 3.55 5.94 5.34
N LEU A 84 4.09 5.22 6.30
CA LEU A 84 3.81 5.36 7.72
C LEU A 84 5.00 5.99 8.43
N ALA A 85 4.74 6.82 9.45
CA ALA A 85 5.78 7.41 10.28
C ALA A 85 5.31 7.61 11.73
N PRO A 86 6.22 7.48 12.73
CA PRO A 86 5.88 7.66 14.15
C PRO A 86 5.29 9.03 14.48
N ASN A 87 5.72 10.07 13.76
CA ASN A 87 5.24 11.45 13.91
C ASN A 87 4.46 11.91 12.69
N GLY A 88 3.79 10.96 12.01
CA GLY A 88 3.00 11.21 10.83
C GLY A 88 1.66 11.89 11.13
N GLY A 89 0.82 11.95 10.12
CA GLY A 89 -0.51 12.52 10.21
C GLY A 89 -0.54 14.02 9.96
N GLY A 90 -1.57 14.66 10.47
CA GLY A 90 -1.83 16.06 10.16
C GLY A 90 -2.37 16.25 8.75
N GLN A 91 -2.35 17.48 8.28
CA GLN A 91 -2.79 17.80 6.92
C GLN A 91 -1.64 17.69 5.92
N PRO A 92 -1.90 17.17 4.73
CA PRO A 92 -0.89 17.13 3.67
C PRO A 92 -0.51 18.55 3.24
N THR A 93 0.77 18.75 2.97
CA THR A 93 1.34 20.00 2.47
C THR A 93 2.06 19.78 1.14
N GLY A 94 2.48 20.87 0.47
CA GLY A 94 3.17 20.78 -0.81
C GLY A 94 2.26 20.32 -1.96
N GLU A 95 2.85 19.77 -2.99
CA GLU A 95 2.15 19.39 -4.22
C GLU A 95 1.02 18.39 -3.99
N ILE A 96 1.21 17.42 -3.08
CA ILE A 96 0.16 16.45 -2.76
C ILE A 96 -1.04 17.12 -2.06
N GLY A 97 -0.78 18.08 -1.17
CA GLY A 97 -1.86 18.84 -0.50
C GLY A 97 -2.69 19.65 -1.49
N GLU A 98 -2.04 20.31 -2.43
CA GLU A 98 -2.69 21.05 -3.51
C GLU A 98 -3.48 20.12 -4.43
N ALA A 99 -2.90 18.99 -4.81
CA ALA A 99 -3.57 18.00 -5.66
C ALA A 99 -4.80 17.39 -4.97
N ILE A 100 -4.73 17.09 -3.68
CA ILE A 100 -5.87 16.61 -2.88
C ILE A 100 -6.99 17.66 -2.88
N THR A 101 -6.68 18.91 -2.60
CA THR A 101 -7.67 19.99 -2.63
C THR A 101 -8.28 20.16 -4.02
N LYS A 102 -7.47 20.12 -5.06
CA LYS A 102 -7.93 20.25 -6.46
C LYS A 102 -8.86 19.10 -6.87
N ASN A 103 -8.53 17.87 -6.52
CA ASN A 103 -9.28 16.68 -6.97
C ASN A 103 -10.50 16.35 -6.12
N PHE A 104 -10.46 16.64 -4.81
CA PHE A 104 -11.51 16.24 -3.85
C PHE A 104 -12.24 17.44 -3.23
N GLY A 105 -11.75 18.66 -3.42
CA GLY A 105 -12.30 19.89 -2.85
C GLY A 105 -11.75 20.24 -1.47
N SER A 106 -11.44 19.25 -0.64
CA SER A 106 -10.82 19.42 0.68
C SER A 106 -10.13 18.15 1.15
N TYR A 107 -9.26 18.29 2.15
CA TYR A 107 -8.66 17.14 2.83
C TYR A 107 -9.72 16.27 3.55
N ASP A 108 -10.72 16.89 4.15
CA ASP A 108 -11.80 16.16 4.84
C ASP A 108 -12.62 15.33 3.85
N LYS A 109 -12.90 15.85 2.66
CA LYS A 109 -13.56 15.08 1.60
C LYS A 109 -12.70 13.93 1.09
N PHE A 110 -11.41 14.14 0.93
CA PHE A 110 -10.45 13.05 0.63
C PHE A 110 -10.50 11.94 1.69
N LYS A 111 -10.46 12.31 2.99
CA LYS A 111 -10.55 11.33 4.08
C LYS A 111 -11.85 10.54 4.04
N GLU A 112 -12.97 11.23 3.79
CA GLU A 112 -14.28 10.58 3.65
C GLU A 112 -14.27 9.56 2.51
N ASP A 113 -13.80 9.96 1.33
CA ASP A 113 -13.79 9.11 0.14
C ASP A 113 -12.83 7.93 0.28
N PHE A 114 -11.64 8.16 0.86
CA PHE A 114 -10.67 7.09 1.13
C PHE A 114 -11.20 6.11 2.19
N THR A 115 -11.79 6.63 3.27
CA THR A 115 -12.42 5.81 4.31
C THR A 115 -13.54 4.95 3.72
N LYS A 116 -14.36 5.50 2.84
CA LYS A 116 -15.41 4.76 2.14
C LYS A 116 -14.82 3.62 1.31
N ALA A 117 -13.78 3.88 0.51
CA ALA A 117 -13.13 2.84 -0.30
C ALA A 117 -12.56 1.70 0.57
N ALA A 118 -11.90 2.04 1.69
CA ALA A 118 -11.34 1.07 2.63
C ALA A 118 -12.41 0.27 3.37
N THR A 119 -13.49 0.91 3.82
CA THR A 119 -14.58 0.27 4.57
C THR A 119 -15.42 -0.66 3.69
N THR A 120 -15.70 -0.23 2.46
CA THR A 120 -16.55 -0.99 1.53
C THR A 120 -15.81 -2.10 0.79
N ARG A 121 -14.47 -2.19 0.92
CA ARG A 121 -13.72 -3.34 0.41
C ARG A 121 -14.12 -4.59 1.19
N PHE A 122 -14.96 -5.41 0.59
CA PHE A 122 -15.41 -6.67 1.20
C PHE A 122 -14.23 -7.66 1.28
N GLY A 123 -14.03 -8.23 2.48
CA GLY A 123 -12.96 -9.20 2.72
C GLY A 123 -11.57 -8.54 2.75
N SER A 124 -10.58 -9.30 2.33
CA SER A 124 -9.18 -8.87 2.26
C SER A 124 -8.91 -8.01 1.05
N GLY A 125 -8.10 -6.99 1.20
CA GLY A 125 -7.71 -6.11 0.12
C GLY A 125 -6.99 -4.86 0.57
N TRP A 126 -6.94 -3.88 -0.31
CA TRP A 126 -6.24 -2.61 -0.13
C TRP A 126 -7.08 -1.45 -0.63
N ALA A 127 -6.97 -0.30 0.02
CA ALA A 127 -7.45 0.98 -0.50
C ALA A 127 -6.25 1.83 -0.95
N TRP A 128 -6.41 2.56 -2.05
CA TRP A 128 -5.33 3.27 -2.72
C TRP A 128 -5.68 4.72 -3.04
N LEU A 129 -4.67 5.58 -2.98
CA LEU A 129 -4.63 6.88 -3.66
C LEU A 129 -3.60 6.77 -4.78
N CYS A 130 -4.04 7.02 -6.01
CA CYS A 130 -3.22 6.85 -7.22
C CYS A 130 -3.08 8.13 -8.00
N LYS A 131 -1.84 8.45 -8.41
CA LYS A 131 -1.56 9.48 -9.40
C LYS A 131 -1.86 8.94 -10.80
N GLN A 132 -2.63 9.69 -11.56
CA GLN A 132 -2.94 9.38 -12.96
C GLN A 132 -1.91 9.99 -13.92
N ALA A 133 -1.93 9.58 -15.18
CA ALA A 133 -0.99 10.09 -16.20
C ALA A 133 -1.11 11.61 -16.43
N ASP A 134 -2.29 12.17 -16.24
CA ASP A 134 -2.54 13.61 -16.33
C ASP A 134 -2.20 14.38 -15.04
N GLY A 135 -1.65 13.70 -14.03
CA GLY A 135 -1.31 14.27 -12.74
C GLY A 135 -2.48 14.36 -11.75
N SER A 136 -3.69 13.97 -12.16
CA SER A 136 -4.83 13.92 -11.25
C SER A 136 -4.71 12.76 -10.25
N LEU A 137 -5.54 12.80 -9.21
CA LEU A 137 -5.60 11.77 -8.18
C LEU A 137 -6.91 10.99 -8.27
N GLN A 138 -6.82 9.68 -8.06
CA GLN A 138 -7.95 8.76 -7.98
C GLN A 138 -7.87 7.89 -6.73
N ILE A 139 -9.00 7.69 -6.05
CA ILE A 139 -9.16 6.70 -4.99
C ILE A 139 -9.78 5.44 -5.59
N CYS A 140 -9.24 4.27 -5.22
CA CYS A 140 -9.78 2.98 -5.60
C CYS A 140 -9.47 1.91 -4.54
N SER A 141 -10.01 0.71 -4.71
CA SER A 141 -9.67 -0.43 -3.88
C SER A 141 -9.53 -1.70 -4.70
N THR A 142 -8.66 -2.61 -4.24
CA THR A 142 -8.36 -3.88 -4.91
C THR A 142 -8.52 -5.05 -3.95
N PRO A 143 -8.91 -6.24 -4.44
CA PRO A 143 -9.00 -7.43 -3.61
C PRO A 143 -7.63 -8.06 -3.36
N ASN A 144 -7.52 -8.82 -2.28
CA ASN A 144 -6.34 -9.61 -1.94
C ASN A 144 -5.04 -8.80 -1.97
N GLN A 145 -4.05 -9.21 -2.77
CA GLN A 145 -2.79 -8.49 -2.96
C GLN A 145 -2.70 -7.81 -4.33
N ASP A 146 -3.81 -7.69 -5.04
CA ASP A 146 -3.84 -6.89 -6.26
C ASP A 146 -3.57 -5.42 -5.98
N ASN A 147 -2.97 -4.73 -6.93
CA ASN A 147 -2.63 -3.32 -6.81
C ASN A 147 -2.77 -2.57 -8.15
N PRO A 148 -2.72 -1.22 -8.13
CA PRO A 148 -2.94 -0.38 -9.31
C PRO A 148 -1.93 -0.54 -10.45
N LEU A 149 -0.76 -1.14 -10.21
CA LEU A 149 0.22 -1.44 -11.28
C LEU A 149 -0.21 -2.61 -12.16
N MET A 150 -1.14 -3.44 -11.66
CA MET A 150 -1.66 -4.59 -12.40
C MET A 150 -2.73 -4.11 -13.41
N PRO A 151 -2.59 -4.41 -14.71
CA PRO A 151 -3.46 -3.85 -15.74
C PRO A 151 -4.92 -4.29 -15.62
N ASP A 152 -5.18 -5.41 -14.97
CA ASP A 152 -6.49 -6.02 -14.78
C ASP A 152 -7.05 -5.93 -13.35
N SER A 153 -6.45 -5.10 -12.49
CA SER A 153 -6.87 -4.96 -11.09
C SER A 153 -8.17 -4.17 -10.85
N GLY A 154 -8.65 -3.49 -11.88
CA GLY A 154 -9.79 -2.56 -11.75
C GLY A 154 -9.41 -1.17 -11.21
N CYS A 155 -8.21 -0.99 -10.72
CA CYS A 155 -7.58 0.26 -10.35
C CYS A 155 -6.51 0.64 -11.37
N LYS A 156 -6.29 1.95 -11.57
CA LYS A 156 -5.24 2.44 -12.47
C LYS A 156 -4.45 3.56 -11.83
N GLY A 157 -3.21 3.71 -12.27
CA GLY A 157 -2.34 4.79 -11.86
C GLY A 157 -1.20 4.34 -10.97
N MET A 158 -0.36 5.27 -10.61
CA MET A 158 0.78 5.06 -9.73
C MET A 158 0.35 5.21 -8.28
N PRO A 159 0.42 4.16 -7.45
CA PRO A 159 0.01 4.25 -6.07
C PRO A 159 0.97 5.16 -5.28
N VAL A 160 0.44 6.18 -4.62
CA VAL A 160 1.18 7.11 -3.76
C VAL A 160 0.87 6.92 -2.28
N LEU A 161 -0.30 6.35 -1.99
CA LEU A 161 -0.75 5.96 -0.65
C LEU A 161 -1.53 4.66 -0.74
N GLY A 162 -1.36 3.78 0.23
CA GLY A 162 -2.09 2.52 0.33
C GLY A 162 -2.40 2.16 1.78
N LEU A 163 -3.54 1.52 2.00
CA LEU A 163 -3.95 0.99 3.30
C LEU A 163 -4.32 -0.47 3.17
N ASP A 164 -3.62 -1.31 3.92
CA ASP A 164 -3.93 -2.73 4.07
C ASP A 164 -5.18 -2.91 4.92
N VAL A 165 -6.24 -3.49 4.34
CA VAL A 165 -7.47 -3.82 5.06
C VAL A 165 -7.68 -5.32 5.25
N TRP A 166 -6.64 -6.12 5.07
CA TRP A 166 -6.61 -7.49 5.56
C TRP A 166 -6.75 -7.50 7.07
N GLU A 167 -7.47 -8.48 7.64
CA GLU A 167 -7.65 -8.57 9.10
C GLU A 167 -6.32 -8.73 9.86
N HIS A 168 -5.31 -9.36 9.26
CA HIS A 168 -3.98 -9.48 9.88
C HIS A 168 -3.32 -8.12 10.19
N SER A 169 -3.75 -7.04 9.53
CA SER A 169 -3.21 -5.69 9.74
C SER A 169 -3.75 -5.01 10.99
N TYR A 170 -4.92 -5.45 11.51
CA TYR A 170 -5.59 -4.73 12.58
C TYR A 170 -6.26 -5.60 13.65
N TYR A 171 -6.39 -6.91 13.45
CA TYR A 171 -7.25 -7.74 14.29
C TYR A 171 -6.78 -7.82 15.75
N LEU A 172 -5.47 -7.87 16.02
CA LEU A 172 -4.96 -7.98 17.39
C LEU A 172 -5.34 -6.79 18.27
N LYS A 173 -5.38 -5.59 17.69
CA LYS A 173 -5.73 -4.36 18.42
C LYS A 173 -7.18 -3.94 18.25
N TYR A 174 -7.70 -4.01 17.04
CA TYR A 174 -9.03 -3.48 16.69
C TYR A 174 -10.09 -4.55 16.54
N GLN A 175 -9.73 -5.84 16.54
CA GLN A 175 -10.60 -6.97 16.24
C GLN A 175 -11.40 -6.72 14.95
N ASN A 176 -12.72 -6.80 15.00
CA ASN A 176 -13.61 -6.57 13.86
C ASN A 176 -13.82 -5.07 13.54
N ARG A 177 -13.25 -4.16 14.32
CA ARG A 177 -13.48 -2.71 14.18
C ARG A 177 -12.60 -2.08 13.10
N ARG A 178 -12.75 -2.52 11.86
CA ARG A 178 -12.05 -1.94 10.72
C ARG A 178 -12.20 -0.41 10.62
N PRO A 179 -13.39 0.21 10.85
CA PRO A 179 -13.51 1.66 10.82
C PRO A 179 -12.60 2.39 11.80
N ASP A 180 -12.38 1.85 13.00
CA ASP A 180 -11.47 2.44 14.00
C ASP A 180 -10.01 2.38 13.53
N TYR A 181 -9.61 1.26 12.93
CA TYR A 181 -8.30 1.10 12.33
C TYR A 181 -8.07 2.11 11.19
N ILE A 182 -9.06 2.26 10.29
CA ILE A 182 -8.98 3.21 9.18
C ILE A 182 -8.85 4.65 9.71
N ALA A 183 -9.65 5.03 10.69
CA ALA A 183 -9.57 6.35 11.31
C ALA A 183 -8.20 6.61 11.95
N ALA A 184 -7.64 5.62 12.63
CA ALA A 184 -6.34 5.69 13.28
C ALA A 184 -5.18 5.82 12.28
N PHE A 185 -5.28 5.19 11.11
CA PHE A 185 -4.28 5.22 10.04
C PHE A 185 -3.90 6.64 9.61
N PHE A 186 -4.86 7.57 9.53
CA PHE A 186 -4.59 8.96 9.15
C PHE A 186 -3.61 9.67 10.08
N ASN A 187 -3.47 9.22 11.33
CA ASN A 187 -2.51 9.78 12.29
C ASN A 187 -1.06 9.34 12.04
N LEU A 188 -0.84 8.38 11.15
CA LEU A 188 0.46 7.80 10.87
C LEU A 188 0.99 8.11 9.47
N ILE A 189 0.20 8.74 8.60
CA ILE A 189 0.60 8.99 7.21
C ILE A 189 1.85 9.86 7.17
N ASN A 190 2.89 9.36 6.51
CA ASN A 190 4.10 10.09 6.18
C ASN A 190 3.87 10.92 4.91
N TRP A 191 3.32 12.12 5.09
CA TRP A 191 2.98 12.98 3.95
C TRP A 191 4.20 13.43 3.16
N ASP A 192 5.39 13.49 3.75
CA ASP A 192 6.63 13.79 3.03
C ASP A 192 6.95 12.68 2.01
N GLU A 193 6.83 11.42 2.41
CA GLU A 193 7.03 10.30 1.49
C GLU A 193 5.91 10.23 0.42
N VAL A 194 4.66 10.47 0.80
CA VAL A 194 3.54 10.53 -0.16
C VAL A 194 3.78 11.64 -1.19
N ASN A 195 4.23 12.82 -0.74
CA ASN A 195 4.56 13.93 -1.61
C ASN A 195 5.71 13.60 -2.58
N LYS A 196 6.77 12.95 -2.08
CA LYS A 196 7.89 12.47 -2.89
C LYS A 196 7.43 11.48 -3.98
N ARG A 197 6.56 10.54 -3.63
CA ARG A 197 5.98 9.60 -4.59
C ARG A 197 5.09 10.29 -5.62
N PHE A 198 4.31 11.27 -5.19
CA PHE A 198 3.48 12.07 -6.09
C PHE A 198 4.32 12.90 -7.07
N ALA A 199 5.45 13.48 -6.61
CA ALA A 199 6.35 14.27 -7.43
C ALA A 199 7.17 13.41 -8.44
N ALA A 200 7.31 12.11 -8.19
CA ALA A 200 8.03 11.21 -9.09
C ALA A 200 7.38 11.14 -10.48
N ALA A 201 8.19 10.87 -11.50
CA ALA A 201 7.70 10.70 -12.86
C ALA A 201 6.67 9.55 -12.94
N TYR A 202 5.59 9.77 -13.69
CA TYR A 202 4.60 8.73 -13.93
C TYR A 202 5.23 7.62 -14.77
N THR A 203 5.10 6.39 -14.29
CA THR A 203 5.50 5.17 -15.00
C THR A 203 4.26 4.31 -15.21
N SER A 204 3.94 4.01 -16.46
CA SER A 204 2.82 3.13 -16.86
C SER A 204 3.32 1.72 -17.14
#